data_547bb50191fff5f20d14c77477f2592f
#
_entry.id   547bb50191fff5f20d14c77477f2592f
#
_cell.length_a   1.000
_cell.length_b   1.000
_cell.length_c   1.000
_cell.angle_alpha   90.00
_cell.angle_beta   90.00
_cell.angle_gamma   90.00
#
_symmetry.space_group_name_H-M   'P 1'
#
loop_
_entity.id
_entity.type
_entity.pdbx_description
1 polymer ?
#
loop_
_entity_poly.entity_id
_entity_poly.type
_entity_poly.pdbx_seq_one_letter_code
_entity_poly.pdbx_strand_id
1 'polypeptide(L)'
;MEAMSLFENNLSQPLAARLRPKTLEEYVGQTHLLGKGKVLRRLIESDQISSMIFWGPPGVGKTTLARIIANTTKAAFIDFSAVTSGIKEIRSVMQKAEENRRYGEKTIVFVDEIHRFNKAQQDAFLPFVEKGSIILIGATTENPSFEVNSALLSRCKVFVLQELKTDELVQLLKRALTDEKGFGTQKINIEEELLEMIAVFANGDARTALSTLEMAVLNGDMDAGGATTVTRETLEQCTSKKSLLYDKTGEEHYNLISALHKSMRNSDPDAAVYWLARMLEAGEDPLYIARRVTRFASEDIGLADPKALEIAVAAYHACHFIGMPECSVHLTQAVVYMSVAPKSNALYMAYEHAKRDAAKMLAEPVPLVIRNAPTKLMQELNYGKGYQYAHNTEEKLTNMQCLPDSLLGTEYYKPTTQGLEARVKARLDEIKRWKREHGSR
;
A
#
# COMPACT_ATOMS: atom_id res chain seq x y z
N MET A 1 46.61 15.82 -15.36
CA MET A 1 45.92 17.13 -15.15
C MET A 1 44.62 17.03 -15.90
N GLU A 2 43.58 16.49 -15.23
CA GLU A 2 42.23 16.49 -15.79
C GLU A 2 41.65 17.88 -15.67
N ALA A 3 41.27 18.44 -16.81
CA ALA A 3 40.56 19.71 -16.85
C ALA A 3 39.19 19.54 -16.17
N MET A 4 39.08 20.05 -14.96
CA MET A 4 37.78 20.24 -14.30
C MET A 4 36.94 21.13 -15.20
N SER A 5 35.81 20.59 -15.69
CA SER A 5 34.81 21.36 -16.41
C SER A 5 34.23 22.40 -15.44
N LEU A 6 34.58 23.67 -15.66
CA LEU A 6 34.15 24.85 -14.88
C LEU A 6 32.66 25.21 -15.08
N PHE A 7 31.86 24.36 -15.74
CA PHE A 7 30.45 24.61 -16.07
C PHE A 7 29.54 23.42 -15.80
N GLU A 8 29.75 22.67 -14.71
CA GLU A 8 28.65 21.91 -14.17
C GLU A 8 27.75 22.87 -13.38
N ASN A 9 26.83 23.49 -14.10
CA ASN A 9 25.76 24.29 -13.53
C ASN A 9 24.86 23.33 -12.70
N ASN A 10 25.09 23.26 -11.40
CA ASN A 10 24.27 22.49 -10.47
C ASN A 10 22.75 22.86 -10.53
N LEU A 11 22.43 23.97 -11.19
CA LEU A 11 21.05 24.45 -11.44
C LEU A 11 20.30 23.65 -12.52
N SER A 12 20.97 22.80 -13.28
CA SER A 12 20.31 21.98 -14.32
C SER A 12 19.64 20.72 -13.77
N GLN A 13 19.92 20.34 -12.52
CA GLN A 13 19.28 19.17 -11.89
C GLN A 13 18.04 19.59 -11.09
N PRO A 14 16.96 18.79 -11.11
CA PRO A 14 15.76 19.05 -10.31
C PRO A 14 16.08 19.20 -8.82
N LEU A 15 15.38 20.09 -8.12
CA LEU A 15 15.55 20.37 -6.69
C LEU A 15 15.55 19.09 -5.83
N ALA A 16 14.66 18.15 -6.13
CA ALA A 16 14.58 16.86 -5.44
C ALA A 16 15.85 15.99 -5.61
N ALA A 17 16.61 16.16 -6.69
CA ALA A 17 17.88 15.46 -6.90
C ALA A 17 19.02 16.16 -6.15
N ARG A 18 19.06 17.49 -6.18
CA ARG A 18 20.09 18.32 -5.51
C ARG A 18 20.03 18.18 -3.99
N LEU A 19 18.83 18.12 -3.41
CA LEU A 19 18.57 18.03 -1.96
C LEU A 19 18.49 16.59 -1.44
N ARG A 20 18.86 15.60 -2.25
CA ARG A 20 18.79 14.20 -1.81
C ARG A 20 19.68 13.98 -0.58
N PRO A 21 19.13 13.49 0.54
CA PRO A 21 19.88 13.22 1.77
C PRO A 21 21.03 12.25 1.53
N LYS A 22 22.17 12.49 2.17
CA LYS A 22 23.36 11.64 2.14
C LYS A 22 23.58 10.87 3.43
N THR A 23 22.98 11.30 4.53
CA THR A 23 23.08 10.68 5.86
C THR A 23 21.70 10.40 6.46
N LEU A 24 21.66 9.59 7.51
CA LEU A 24 20.41 9.31 8.24
C LEU A 24 19.85 10.53 8.96
N GLU A 25 20.71 11.46 9.36
CA GLU A 25 20.35 12.70 10.05
C GLU A 25 19.66 13.68 9.12
N GLU A 26 20.02 13.66 7.83
CA GLU A 26 19.39 14.47 6.80
C GLU A 26 18.08 13.86 6.29
N TYR A 27 17.83 12.58 6.60
CA TYR A 27 16.67 11.85 6.10
C TYR A 27 15.43 12.19 6.91
N VAL A 28 14.40 12.71 6.24
CA VAL A 28 13.15 13.14 6.85
C VAL A 28 12.16 11.96 6.91
N GLY A 29 11.43 11.84 8.02
CA GLY A 29 10.39 10.85 8.21
C GLY A 29 10.87 9.47 8.62
N GLN A 30 10.00 8.48 8.50
CA GLN A 30 10.22 7.06 8.80
C GLN A 30 10.73 6.80 10.24
N THR A 31 10.30 7.59 11.21
CA THR A 31 10.75 7.50 12.61
C THR A 31 10.46 6.14 13.25
N HIS A 32 9.44 5.42 12.78
CA HIS A 32 9.11 4.07 13.20
C HIS A 32 10.17 3.02 12.80
N LEU A 33 10.98 3.30 11.75
CA LEU A 33 12.08 2.44 11.27
C LEU A 33 13.45 2.97 11.66
N LEU A 34 13.65 4.30 11.60
CA LEU A 34 14.95 4.97 11.71
C LEU A 34 15.13 5.74 13.01
N GLY A 35 14.12 5.79 13.88
CA GLY A 35 14.23 6.40 15.20
C GLY A 35 15.30 5.73 16.08
N LYS A 36 15.80 6.43 17.11
CA LYS A 36 16.79 5.88 18.04
C LYS A 36 16.35 4.52 18.61
N GLY A 37 17.21 3.52 18.53
CA GLY A 37 16.95 2.16 19.04
C GLY A 37 16.08 1.29 18.13
N LYS A 38 15.62 1.76 16.97
CA LYS A 38 14.87 0.96 15.99
C LYS A 38 15.78 -0.05 15.27
N VAL A 39 15.18 -1.16 14.87
CA VAL A 39 15.92 -2.32 14.31
C VAL A 39 16.72 -1.93 13.06
N LEU A 40 16.09 -1.24 12.09
CA LEU A 40 16.77 -0.87 10.84
C LEU A 40 17.93 0.07 11.12
N ARG A 41 17.74 1.11 11.96
CA ARG A 41 18.79 2.04 12.33
C ARG A 41 19.98 1.31 12.97
N ARG A 42 19.75 0.40 13.93
CA ARG A 42 20.82 -0.38 14.56
C ARG A 42 21.59 -1.23 13.56
N LEU A 43 20.89 -1.87 12.62
CA LEU A 43 21.53 -2.66 11.57
C LEU A 43 22.46 -1.83 10.69
N ILE A 44 22.07 -0.60 10.37
CA ILE A 44 22.87 0.34 9.58
C ILE A 44 24.10 0.80 10.39
N GLU A 45 23.89 1.26 11.61
CA GLU A 45 24.95 1.79 12.49
C GLU A 45 25.98 0.72 12.88
N SER A 46 25.56 -0.56 13.02
CA SER A 46 26.45 -1.70 13.33
C SER A 46 27.06 -2.37 12.09
N ASP A 47 26.81 -1.87 10.89
CA ASP A 47 27.21 -2.48 9.61
C ASP A 47 26.81 -3.96 9.47
N GLN A 48 25.66 -4.33 10.07
CA GLN A 48 25.10 -5.70 10.03
C GLN A 48 23.85 -5.76 9.18
N ILE A 49 23.93 -5.21 7.97
CA ILE A 49 22.81 -5.21 7.04
C ILE A 49 22.68 -6.56 6.34
N SER A 50 21.45 -6.97 6.10
CA SER A 50 21.06 -8.15 5.32
C SER A 50 20.15 -7.73 4.17
N SER A 51 19.91 -8.62 3.22
CA SER A 51 18.96 -8.36 2.12
C SER A 51 17.60 -7.97 2.63
N MET A 52 16.97 -6.99 1.98
CA MET A 52 15.71 -6.40 2.41
C MET A 52 14.85 -5.91 1.25
N ILE A 53 13.57 -5.75 1.52
CA ILE A 53 12.59 -5.15 0.60
C ILE A 53 12.01 -3.91 1.26
N PHE A 54 12.08 -2.78 0.58
CA PHE A 54 11.39 -1.55 0.96
C PHE A 54 10.05 -1.48 0.25
N TRP A 55 8.98 -1.57 1.00
CA TRP A 55 7.62 -1.47 0.50
C TRP A 55 6.95 -0.18 0.98
N GLY A 56 6.36 0.57 0.08
CA GLY A 56 5.65 1.80 0.41
C GLY A 56 5.34 2.66 -0.81
N PRO A 57 4.56 3.74 -0.66
CA PRO A 57 4.13 4.60 -1.76
C PRO A 57 5.30 5.29 -2.47
N PRO A 58 5.07 5.91 -3.64
CA PRO A 58 6.10 6.68 -4.32
C PRO A 58 6.55 7.88 -3.48
N GLY A 59 7.74 8.40 -3.75
CA GLY A 59 8.27 9.63 -3.14
C GLY A 59 8.65 9.59 -1.66
N VAL A 60 8.45 8.47 -0.94
CA VAL A 60 8.77 8.34 0.50
C VAL A 60 10.25 8.08 0.80
N GLY A 61 11.11 8.08 -0.22
CA GLY A 61 12.56 8.00 -0.05
C GLY A 61 13.18 6.60 -0.11
N LYS A 62 12.53 5.56 -0.65
CA LYS A 62 13.06 4.19 -0.76
C LYS A 62 14.46 4.13 -1.36
N THR A 63 14.64 4.71 -2.55
CA THR A 63 15.94 4.78 -3.25
C THR A 63 16.98 5.59 -2.48
N THR A 64 16.55 6.67 -1.83
CA THR A 64 17.42 7.51 -1.01
C THR A 64 17.94 6.77 0.20
N LEU A 65 17.07 6.02 0.90
CA LEU A 65 17.45 5.22 2.05
C LEU A 65 18.45 4.11 1.67
N ALA A 66 18.25 3.44 0.53
CA ALA A 66 19.19 2.44 0.03
C ALA A 66 20.59 3.04 -0.22
N ARG A 67 20.67 4.25 -0.78
CA ARG A 67 21.94 4.95 -1.00
C ARG A 67 22.61 5.39 0.31
N ILE A 68 21.84 5.86 1.28
CA ILE A 68 22.35 6.19 2.62
C ILE A 68 22.95 4.95 3.29
N ILE A 69 22.27 3.81 3.20
CA ILE A 69 22.77 2.54 3.72
C ILE A 69 24.11 2.19 3.07
N ALA A 70 24.20 2.26 1.76
CA ALA A 70 25.45 1.95 1.05
C ALA A 70 26.59 2.89 1.44
N ASN A 71 26.33 4.19 1.55
CA ASN A 71 27.32 5.16 1.97
C ASN A 71 27.80 4.93 3.41
N THR A 72 26.86 4.64 4.34
CA THR A 72 27.19 4.42 5.74
C THR A 72 28.02 3.13 5.95
N THR A 73 27.73 2.10 5.18
CA THR A 73 28.40 0.78 5.28
C THR A 73 29.61 0.65 4.34
N LYS A 74 29.95 1.72 3.62
CA LYS A 74 31.05 1.74 2.63
C LYS A 74 30.98 0.62 1.59
N ALA A 75 29.77 0.15 1.28
CA ALA A 75 29.52 -0.88 0.29
C ALA A 75 29.47 -0.29 -1.13
N ALA A 76 29.97 -1.05 -2.11
CA ALA A 76 29.75 -0.72 -3.52
C ALA A 76 28.24 -0.73 -3.81
N PHE A 77 27.73 0.33 -4.43
CA PHE A 77 26.30 0.47 -4.74
C PHE A 77 26.04 0.31 -6.22
N ILE A 78 25.23 -0.67 -6.57
CA ILE A 78 24.84 -0.94 -7.96
C ILE A 78 23.34 -0.74 -8.06
N ASP A 79 22.92 0.17 -8.94
CA ASP A 79 21.52 0.55 -9.15
C ASP A 79 20.98 -0.14 -10.41
N PHE A 80 19.92 -0.93 -10.24
CA PHE A 80 19.21 -1.57 -11.31
C PHE A 80 17.82 -0.98 -11.47
N SER A 81 17.48 -0.63 -12.71
CA SER A 81 16.10 -0.37 -13.08
C SER A 81 15.47 -1.64 -13.63
N ALA A 82 14.37 -2.09 -13.01
CA ALA A 82 13.63 -3.25 -13.49
C ALA A 82 13.04 -3.06 -14.91
N VAL A 83 12.97 -1.81 -15.38
CA VAL A 83 12.42 -1.48 -16.71
C VAL A 83 13.44 -1.74 -17.84
N THR A 84 14.74 -1.54 -17.58
CA THR A 84 15.78 -1.55 -18.62
C THR A 84 16.72 -2.74 -18.53
N SER A 85 16.81 -3.42 -17.39
CA SER A 85 17.85 -4.43 -17.14
C SER A 85 17.43 -5.84 -17.54
N GLY A 86 18.19 -6.46 -18.43
CA GLY A 86 18.02 -7.84 -18.87
C GLY A 86 18.77 -8.87 -17.99
N ILE A 87 18.37 -10.16 -18.10
CA ILE A 87 19.01 -11.28 -17.34
C ILE A 87 20.53 -11.35 -17.56
N LYS A 88 21.04 -11.02 -18.74
CA LYS A 88 22.48 -11.03 -19.04
C LYS A 88 23.22 -9.97 -18.21
N GLU A 89 22.65 -8.80 -18.10
CA GLU A 89 23.20 -7.69 -17.31
C GLU A 89 23.22 -8.03 -15.82
N ILE A 90 22.10 -8.58 -15.31
CA ILE A 90 22.01 -9.07 -13.92
C ILE A 90 23.17 -10.05 -13.64
N ARG A 91 23.37 -11.05 -14.51
CA ARG A 91 24.44 -12.05 -14.32
C ARG A 91 25.83 -11.44 -14.35
N SER A 92 26.10 -10.49 -15.25
CA SER A 92 27.40 -9.80 -15.35
C SER A 92 27.73 -9.05 -14.06
N VAL A 93 26.75 -8.32 -13.52
CA VAL A 93 26.90 -7.58 -12.26
C VAL A 93 27.09 -8.53 -11.07
N MET A 94 26.35 -9.64 -11.05
CA MET A 94 26.51 -10.65 -9.98
C MET A 94 27.91 -11.25 -9.98
N GLN A 95 28.51 -11.49 -11.16
CA GLN A 95 29.90 -11.97 -11.25
C GLN A 95 30.88 -10.92 -10.70
N LYS A 96 30.70 -9.64 -11.04
CA LYS A 96 31.51 -8.57 -10.49
C LYS A 96 31.39 -8.44 -8.97
N ALA A 97 30.19 -8.59 -8.43
CA ALA A 97 29.97 -8.61 -6.97
C ALA A 97 30.67 -9.79 -6.29
N GLU A 98 30.69 -10.96 -6.93
CA GLU A 98 31.41 -12.14 -6.44
C GLU A 98 32.94 -11.91 -6.44
N GLU A 99 33.48 -11.20 -7.44
CA GLU A 99 34.86 -10.77 -7.48
C GLU A 99 35.19 -9.80 -6.34
N ASN A 100 34.39 -8.74 -6.17
CA ASN A 100 34.53 -7.75 -5.10
C ASN A 100 34.55 -8.43 -3.71
N ARG A 101 33.69 -9.42 -3.49
CA ARG A 101 33.66 -10.19 -2.25
C ARG A 101 34.96 -10.89 -1.94
N ARG A 102 35.70 -11.39 -2.95
CA ARG A 102 37.02 -12.03 -2.77
C ARG A 102 38.06 -11.06 -2.23
N TYR A 103 37.88 -9.76 -2.46
CA TYR A 103 38.69 -8.69 -1.91
C TYR A 103 38.16 -8.11 -0.59
N GLY A 104 37.09 -8.73 -0.03
CA GLY A 104 36.45 -8.28 1.21
C GLY A 104 35.51 -7.09 1.07
N GLU A 105 35.17 -6.70 -0.17
CA GLU A 105 34.26 -5.60 -0.43
C GLU A 105 32.80 -6.07 -0.41
N LYS A 106 31.95 -5.34 0.29
CA LYS A 106 30.49 -5.57 0.29
C LYS A 106 29.88 -4.91 -0.96
N THR A 107 28.93 -5.58 -1.58
CA THR A 107 28.17 -5.02 -2.71
C THR A 107 26.69 -5.00 -2.38
N ILE A 108 26.10 -3.81 -2.40
CA ILE A 108 24.64 -3.60 -2.34
C ILE A 108 24.12 -3.49 -3.76
N VAL A 109 23.17 -4.34 -4.08
CA VAL A 109 22.42 -4.30 -5.34
C VAL A 109 21.03 -3.76 -5.03
N PHE A 110 20.77 -2.57 -5.53
CA PHE A 110 19.45 -1.93 -5.40
C PHE A 110 18.63 -2.18 -6.66
N VAL A 111 17.40 -2.65 -6.48
CA VAL A 111 16.45 -2.90 -7.58
C VAL A 111 15.22 -2.05 -7.35
N ASP A 112 15.08 -0.99 -8.15
CA ASP A 112 13.87 -0.17 -8.11
C ASP A 112 12.73 -0.86 -8.84
N GLU A 113 11.52 -0.78 -8.28
CA GLU A 113 10.30 -1.43 -8.78
C GLU A 113 10.51 -2.94 -9.06
N ILE A 114 11.05 -3.67 -8.07
CA ILE A 114 11.40 -5.11 -8.20
C ILE A 114 10.23 -5.97 -8.66
N HIS A 115 8.98 -5.56 -8.44
CA HIS A 115 7.77 -6.23 -8.91
C HIS A 115 7.66 -6.29 -10.45
N ARG A 116 8.37 -5.43 -11.17
CA ARG A 116 8.41 -5.44 -12.64
C ARG A 116 9.33 -6.51 -13.21
N PHE A 117 10.20 -7.09 -12.40
CA PHE A 117 10.98 -8.24 -12.80
C PHE A 117 10.12 -9.49 -12.85
N ASN A 118 10.22 -10.26 -13.94
CA ASN A 118 9.59 -11.55 -14.01
C ASN A 118 10.27 -12.55 -13.04
N LYS A 119 9.62 -13.70 -12.85
CA LYS A 119 10.09 -14.73 -11.90
C LYS A 119 11.53 -15.18 -12.18
N ALA A 120 11.91 -15.37 -13.45
CA ALA A 120 13.26 -15.81 -13.82
C ALA A 120 14.34 -14.75 -13.53
N GLN A 121 14.00 -13.46 -13.64
CA GLN A 121 14.88 -12.36 -13.27
C GLN A 121 15.05 -12.27 -11.76
N GLN A 122 13.97 -12.43 -10.99
CA GLN A 122 14.04 -12.47 -9.53
C GLN A 122 14.81 -13.70 -9.03
N ASP A 123 14.63 -14.87 -9.64
CA ASP A 123 15.37 -16.09 -9.31
C ASP A 123 16.88 -15.96 -9.57
N ALA A 124 17.29 -15.13 -10.53
CA ALA A 124 18.70 -14.92 -10.83
C ALA A 124 19.50 -14.30 -9.65
N PHE A 125 18.85 -13.64 -8.70
CA PHE A 125 19.50 -13.11 -7.50
C PHE A 125 19.69 -14.14 -6.40
N LEU A 126 18.88 -15.19 -6.36
CA LEU A 126 18.85 -16.16 -5.24
C LEU A 126 20.23 -16.76 -4.89
N PRO A 127 21.02 -17.29 -5.85
CA PRO A 127 22.31 -17.91 -5.52
C PRO A 127 23.29 -16.94 -4.86
N PHE A 128 23.21 -15.65 -5.20
CA PHE A 128 24.13 -14.62 -4.71
C PHE A 128 23.67 -14.04 -3.37
N VAL A 129 22.37 -13.96 -3.13
CA VAL A 129 21.77 -13.60 -1.85
C VAL A 129 22.07 -14.71 -0.82
N GLU A 130 21.90 -15.98 -1.18
CA GLU A 130 22.17 -17.14 -0.31
C GLU A 130 23.63 -17.24 0.08
N LYS A 131 24.53 -17.01 -0.85
CA LYS A 131 25.98 -17.00 -0.58
C LYS A 131 26.46 -15.75 0.17
N GLY A 132 25.62 -14.73 0.30
CA GLY A 132 26.00 -13.42 0.82
C GLY A 132 27.00 -12.67 -0.05
N SER A 133 27.05 -12.97 -1.36
CA SER A 133 27.91 -12.26 -2.32
C SER A 133 27.37 -10.86 -2.61
N ILE A 134 26.07 -10.68 -2.43
CA ILE A 134 25.40 -9.39 -2.52
C ILE A 134 24.46 -9.20 -1.32
N ILE A 135 24.19 -7.95 -1.03
CA ILE A 135 23.07 -7.51 -0.20
C ILE A 135 22.04 -6.92 -1.15
N LEU A 136 20.91 -7.61 -1.33
CA LEU A 136 19.83 -7.14 -2.19
C LEU A 136 18.95 -6.16 -1.42
N ILE A 137 18.72 -4.98 -1.97
CA ILE A 137 17.70 -4.04 -1.50
C ILE A 137 16.70 -3.85 -2.64
N GLY A 138 15.54 -4.51 -2.54
CA GLY A 138 14.44 -4.30 -3.49
C GLY A 138 13.54 -3.17 -3.02
N ALA A 139 13.07 -2.31 -3.94
CA ALA A 139 12.04 -1.32 -3.67
C ALA A 139 10.79 -1.64 -4.48
N THR A 140 9.61 -1.44 -3.88
CA THR A 140 8.33 -1.66 -4.57
C THR A 140 7.23 -0.79 -3.98
N THR A 141 6.29 -0.40 -4.82
CA THR A 141 5.01 0.22 -4.42
C THR A 141 3.92 -0.82 -4.22
N GLU A 142 4.06 -2.00 -4.81
CA GLU A 142 3.09 -3.09 -4.75
C GLU A 142 3.34 -4.00 -3.54
N ASN A 143 2.31 -4.75 -3.11
CA ASN A 143 2.45 -5.67 -1.98
C ASN A 143 3.43 -6.81 -2.31
N PRO A 144 4.58 -6.88 -1.63
CA PRO A 144 5.62 -7.86 -1.95
C PRO A 144 5.19 -9.31 -1.77
N SER A 145 4.16 -9.58 -0.97
CA SER A 145 3.64 -10.94 -0.78
C SER A 145 3.00 -11.54 -2.04
N PHE A 146 2.58 -10.68 -2.99
CA PHE A 146 2.00 -11.12 -4.26
C PHE A 146 2.97 -11.01 -5.42
N GLU A 147 3.86 -10.02 -5.38
CA GLU A 147 4.68 -9.62 -6.53
C GLU A 147 6.13 -10.10 -6.43
N VAL A 148 6.64 -10.35 -5.24
CA VAL A 148 8.00 -10.85 -5.06
C VAL A 148 7.98 -12.36 -4.87
N ASN A 149 8.88 -13.07 -5.59
CA ASN A 149 9.02 -14.50 -5.48
C ASN A 149 9.21 -14.94 -4.01
N SER A 150 8.44 -15.92 -3.57
CA SER A 150 8.45 -16.42 -2.19
C SER A 150 9.84 -16.89 -1.73
N ALA A 151 10.63 -17.49 -2.64
CA ALA A 151 12.01 -17.90 -2.33
C ALA A 151 12.93 -16.70 -2.04
N LEU A 152 12.76 -15.58 -2.76
CA LEU A 152 13.50 -14.35 -2.52
C LEU A 152 12.99 -13.65 -1.25
N LEU A 153 11.66 -13.59 -1.08
CA LEU A 153 11.02 -12.95 0.07
C LEU A 153 11.40 -13.61 1.39
N SER A 154 11.56 -14.95 1.41
CA SER A 154 11.99 -15.70 2.62
C SER A 154 13.42 -15.37 3.08
N ARG A 155 14.23 -14.75 2.21
CA ARG A 155 15.63 -14.36 2.46
C ARG A 155 15.81 -12.87 2.69
N CYS A 156 14.74 -12.10 2.55
CA CYS A 156 14.74 -10.64 2.71
C CYS A 156 13.87 -10.20 3.87
N LYS A 157 14.31 -9.19 4.62
CA LYS A 157 13.45 -8.53 5.61
C LYS A 157 12.60 -7.47 4.92
N VAL A 158 11.31 -7.47 5.13
CA VAL A 158 10.41 -6.44 4.58
C VAL A 158 10.32 -5.28 5.57
N PHE A 159 10.61 -4.08 5.10
CA PHE A 159 10.42 -2.82 5.83
C PHE A 159 9.36 -1.99 5.11
N VAL A 160 8.31 -1.63 5.85
CA VAL A 160 7.20 -0.83 5.32
C VAL A 160 7.49 0.64 5.55
N LEU A 161 7.71 1.40 4.47
CA LEU A 161 7.84 2.85 4.52
C LEU A 161 6.45 3.47 4.41
N GLN A 162 6.19 4.45 5.26
CA GLN A 162 4.92 5.18 5.30
C GLN A 162 5.02 6.48 4.52
N GLU A 163 3.88 7.04 4.16
CA GLU A 163 3.78 8.40 3.64
C GLU A 163 4.39 9.40 4.62
N LEU A 164 5.03 10.42 4.08
CA LEU A 164 5.53 11.52 4.90
C LEU A 164 4.36 12.36 5.41
N LYS A 165 4.45 12.76 6.66
CA LYS A 165 3.43 13.64 7.26
C LYS A 165 3.58 15.05 6.72
N THR A 166 2.50 15.84 6.81
CA THR A 166 2.50 17.24 6.36
C THR A 166 3.58 18.07 7.06
N ASP A 167 3.76 17.90 8.37
CA ASP A 167 4.79 18.58 9.15
C ASP A 167 6.21 18.19 8.71
N GLU A 168 6.44 16.93 8.36
CA GLU A 168 7.72 16.43 7.83
C GLU A 168 8.01 17.01 6.44
N LEU A 169 6.99 17.13 5.58
CA LEU A 169 7.13 17.77 4.26
C LEU A 169 7.37 19.29 4.39
N VAL A 170 6.69 19.99 5.30
CA VAL A 170 6.95 21.42 5.57
C VAL A 170 8.39 21.64 6.03
N GLN A 171 8.92 20.79 6.91
CA GLN A 171 10.34 20.83 7.31
C GLN A 171 11.28 20.64 6.12
N LEU A 172 10.96 19.69 5.22
CA LEU A 172 11.74 19.47 4.01
C LEU A 172 11.73 20.70 3.09
N LEU A 173 10.56 21.32 2.90
CA LEU A 173 10.41 22.54 2.09
C LEU A 173 11.18 23.74 2.70
N LYS A 174 11.09 23.94 4.02
CA LYS A 174 11.87 24.97 4.73
C LYS A 174 13.37 24.76 4.58
N ARG A 175 13.82 23.50 4.66
CA ARG A 175 15.21 23.16 4.37
C ARG A 175 15.59 23.49 2.92
N ALA A 176 14.73 23.20 1.96
CA ALA A 176 14.96 23.52 0.55
C ALA A 176 15.18 25.02 0.29
N LEU A 177 14.52 25.88 1.07
CA LEU A 177 14.67 27.32 0.99
C LEU A 177 15.98 27.84 1.60
N THR A 178 16.58 27.11 2.56
CA THR A 178 17.76 27.56 3.33
C THR A 178 19.06 26.85 2.94
N ASP A 179 18.98 25.65 2.35
CA ASP A 179 20.15 24.85 1.93
C ASP A 179 20.79 25.47 0.67
N GLU A 180 22.11 25.60 0.65
CA GLU A 180 22.87 26.11 -0.51
C GLU A 180 22.63 25.29 -1.79
N LYS A 181 22.37 24.01 -1.67
CA LYS A 181 22.02 23.13 -2.79
C LYS A 181 20.57 23.35 -3.27
N GLY A 182 19.75 24.00 -2.46
CA GLY A 182 18.40 24.39 -2.79
C GLY A 182 18.34 25.84 -3.29
N PHE A 183 17.64 26.66 -2.54
CA PHE A 183 17.44 28.08 -2.81
C PHE A 183 18.18 28.99 -1.82
N GLY A 184 19.04 28.45 -0.93
CA GLY A 184 19.69 29.22 0.14
C GLY A 184 20.58 30.37 -0.33
N THR A 185 20.94 30.44 -1.61
CA THR A 185 21.66 31.55 -2.22
C THR A 185 20.76 32.65 -2.79
N GLN A 186 19.44 32.44 -2.80
CA GLN A 186 18.42 33.34 -3.33
C GLN A 186 17.56 33.91 -2.21
N LYS A 187 17.03 35.10 -2.41
CA LYS A 187 16.05 35.68 -1.49
C LYS A 187 14.65 35.26 -1.93
N ILE A 188 14.05 34.32 -1.20
CA ILE A 188 12.70 33.81 -1.49
C ILE A 188 11.77 34.25 -0.36
N ASN A 189 10.69 34.94 -0.73
CA ASN A 189 9.60 35.31 0.16
C ASN A 189 8.43 34.36 -0.11
N ILE A 190 8.12 33.49 0.84
CA ILE A 190 6.97 32.58 0.80
C ILE A 190 6.40 32.45 2.20
N GLU A 191 5.08 32.56 2.33
CA GLU A 191 4.38 32.40 3.60
C GLU A 191 4.32 30.94 4.02
N GLU A 192 4.34 30.69 5.35
CA GLU A 192 4.28 29.32 5.88
C GLU A 192 3.03 28.57 5.45
N GLU A 193 1.89 29.26 5.38
CA GLU A 193 0.62 28.69 4.87
C GLU A 193 0.76 28.11 3.47
N LEU A 194 1.54 28.76 2.57
CA LEU A 194 1.78 28.26 1.22
C LEU A 194 2.68 27.01 1.22
N LEU A 195 3.62 26.89 2.16
CA LEU A 195 4.41 25.67 2.33
C LEU A 195 3.53 24.52 2.83
N GLU A 196 2.60 24.77 3.73
CA GLU A 196 1.62 23.80 4.18
C GLU A 196 0.71 23.36 3.03
N MET A 197 0.26 24.28 2.19
CA MET A 197 -0.52 23.96 0.99
C MET A 197 0.24 23.07 0.02
N ILE A 198 1.55 23.34 -0.21
CA ILE A 198 2.40 22.47 -1.03
C ILE A 198 2.52 21.08 -0.41
N ALA A 199 2.74 20.99 0.92
CA ALA A 199 2.90 19.74 1.63
C ALA A 199 1.61 18.89 1.58
N VAL A 200 0.45 19.51 1.76
CA VAL A 200 -0.87 18.86 1.62
C VAL A 200 -1.09 18.38 0.19
N PHE A 201 -0.81 19.22 -0.81
CA PHE A 201 -0.92 18.86 -2.23
C PHE A 201 -0.04 17.66 -2.59
N ALA A 202 1.17 17.60 -2.04
CA ALA A 202 2.13 16.52 -2.31
C ALA A 202 1.72 15.17 -1.72
N ASN A 203 0.77 15.13 -0.79
CA ASN A 203 0.18 13.90 -0.24
C ASN A 203 1.22 12.85 0.16
N GLY A 204 2.18 13.21 0.99
CA GLY A 204 3.22 12.30 1.47
C GLY A 204 4.39 12.04 0.51
N ASP A 205 4.38 12.59 -0.70
CA ASP A 205 5.43 12.46 -1.71
C ASP A 205 6.42 13.64 -1.67
N ALA A 206 7.64 13.42 -1.15
CA ALA A 206 8.69 14.43 -1.07
C ALA A 206 9.13 14.96 -2.45
N ARG A 207 9.09 14.11 -3.50
CA ARG A 207 9.48 14.52 -4.85
C ARG A 207 8.48 15.50 -5.43
N THR A 208 7.20 15.21 -5.26
CA THR A 208 6.11 16.11 -5.67
C THR A 208 6.17 17.42 -4.90
N ALA A 209 6.40 17.39 -3.57
CA ALA A 209 6.53 18.62 -2.77
C ALA A 209 7.67 19.52 -3.25
N LEU A 210 8.87 18.95 -3.44
CA LEU A 210 10.03 19.70 -3.89
C LEU A 210 9.89 20.21 -5.33
N SER A 211 9.30 19.43 -6.25
CA SER A 211 9.04 19.87 -7.62
C SER A 211 8.00 20.99 -7.68
N THR A 212 6.98 20.94 -6.83
CA THR A 212 5.98 22.02 -6.74
C THR A 212 6.59 23.30 -6.19
N LEU A 213 7.42 23.21 -5.16
CA LEU A 213 8.15 24.36 -4.63
C LEU A 213 9.07 24.95 -5.71
N GLU A 214 9.83 24.11 -6.42
CA GLU A 214 10.73 24.54 -7.50
C GLU A 214 9.97 25.30 -8.58
N MET A 215 8.83 24.76 -9.02
CA MET A 215 7.98 25.38 -10.02
C MET A 215 7.40 26.72 -9.51
N ALA A 216 6.96 26.78 -8.25
CA ALA A 216 6.41 28.00 -7.66
C ALA A 216 7.46 29.10 -7.52
N VAL A 217 8.70 28.76 -7.15
CA VAL A 217 9.80 29.73 -7.06
C VAL A 217 10.21 30.24 -8.43
N LEU A 218 10.30 29.34 -9.44
CA LEU A 218 10.67 29.72 -10.83
C LEU A 218 9.62 30.62 -11.50
N ASN A 219 8.38 30.57 -11.07
CA ASN A 219 7.27 31.38 -11.60
C ASN A 219 6.85 32.51 -10.63
N GLY A 220 7.57 32.71 -9.53
CA GLY A 220 7.31 33.79 -8.57
C GLY A 220 7.68 35.18 -9.12
N ASP A 221 7.10 36.21 -8.55
CA ASP A 221 7.33 37.60 -8.91
C ASP A 221 8.68 38.09 -8.37
N MET A 222 9.59 38.46 -9.26
CA MET A 222 10.90 38.98 -8.89
C MET A 222 10.83 40.50 -8.74
N ASP A 223 11.22 41.02 -7.56
CA ASP A 223 11.31 42.44 -7.33
C ASP A 223 12.61 43.08 -7.89
N ALA A 224 12.68 44.40 -7.87
CA ALA A 224 13.87 45.13 -8.34
C ALA A 224 15.14 44.84 -7.50
N GLY A 225 15.02 44.26 -6.33
CA GLY A 225 16.11 43.86 -5.43
C GLY A 225 16.56 42.42 -5.62
N GLY A 226 15.95 41.69 -6.56
CA GLY A 226 16.26 40.28 -6.87
C GLY A 226 15.67 39.29 -5.87
N ALA A 227 14.70 39.69 -5.05
CA ALA A 227 13.94 38.76 -4.21
C ALA A 227 12.73 38.22 -4.98
N THR A 228 12.52 36.93 -4.90
CA THR A 228 11.37 36.26 -5.52
C THR A 228 10.26 36.07 -4.50
N THR A 229 9.08 36.57 -4.80
CA THR A 229 7.89 36.37 -3.96
C THR A 229 6.98 35.36 -4.59
N VAL A 230 6.66 34.30 -3.83
CA VAL A 230 5.68 33.27 -4.22
C VAL A 230 4.35 33.63 -3.57
N THR A 231 3.34 33.87 -4.42
CA THR A 231 1.98 34.18 -3.97
C THR A 231 1.07 32.95 -4.08
N ARG A 232 -0.13 33.07 -3.49
CA ARG A 232 -1.15 32.03 -3.62
C ARG A 232 -1.55 31.83 -5.09
N GLU A 233 -1.68 32.90 -5.85
CA GLU A 233 -2.03 32.89 -7.26
C GLU A 233 -0.95 32.13 -8.08
N THR A 234 0.34 32.39 -7.81
CA THR A 234 1.44 31.68 -8.44
C THR A 234 1.35 30.18 -8.15
N LEU A 235 1.10 29.80 -6.89
CA LEU A 235 0.98 28.40 -6.49
C LEU A 235 -0.24 27.73 -7.14
N GLU A 236 -1.37 28.41 -7.24
CA GLU A 236 -2.57 27.93 -7.92
C GLU A 236 -2.37 27.71 -9.43
N GLN A 237 -1.52 28.50 -10.06
CA GLN A 237 -1.13 28.30 -11.47
C GLN A 237 -0.21 27.10 -11.67
N CYS A 238 0.70 26.85 -10.71
CA CYS A 238 1.61 25.70 -10.74
C CYS A 238 0.91 24.37 -10.40
N THR A 239 -0.24 24.44 -9.73
CA THR A 239 -1.03 23.28 -9.31
C THR A 239 -2.45 23.45 -9.83
N SER A 240 -3.19 22.35 -10.02
CA SER A 240 -4.61 22.52 -10.39
C SER A 240 -5.36 23.20 -9.22
N LYS A 241 -6.08 24.31 -9.47
CA LYS A 241 -6.84 25.05 -8.45
C LYS A 241 -7.66 24.18 -7.50
N LYS A 242 -8.25 23.11 -8.02
CA LYS A 242 -9.10 22.17 -7.26
C LYS A 242 -8.33 21.34 -6.25
N SER A 243 -7.06 21.02 -6.51
CA SER A 243 -6.23 20.17 -5.63
C SER A 243 -5.72 20.87 -4.38
N LEU A 244 -5.55 22.20 -4.41
CA LEU A 244 -5.03 22.97 -3.26
C LEU A 244 -6.06 23.20 -2.17
N LEU A 245 -7.35 23.15 -2.51
CA LEU A 245 -8.45 23.37 -1.57
C LEU A 245 -8.90 22.08 -0.84
N TYR A 246 -8.30 20.96 -1.22
CA TYR A 246 -8.70 19.65 -0.71
C TYR A 246 -7.54 18.98 0.04
N ASP A 247 -7.67 18.88 1.35
CA ASP A 247 -6.74 18.10 2.19
C ASP A 247 -6.99 16.60 2.00
N LYS A 248 -6.20 15.95 1.12
CA LYS A 248 -6.33 14.51 0.81
C LYS A 248 -5.91 13.59 1.96
N THR A 249 -5.20 14.09 2.95
CA THR A 249 -4.68 13.30 4.09
C THR A 249 -5.20 13.77 5.43
N GLY A 250 -5.87 14.91 5.47
CA GLY A 250 -6.35 15.53 6.67
C GLY A 250 -7.74 15.09 7.11
N GLU A 251 -8.25 15.75 8.13
CA GLU A 251 -9.55 15.46 8.74
C GLU A 251 -10.70 15.58 7.73
N GLU A 252 -10.64 16.54 6.79
CA GLU A 252 -11.68 16.76 5.79
C GLU A 252 -11.82 15.57 4.82
N HIS A 253 -10.72 14.97 4.36
CA HIS A 253 -10.74 13.75 3.54
C HIS A 253 -11.48 12.61 4.23
N TYR A 254 -11.12 12.34 5.50
CA TYR A 254 -11.80 11.28 6.28
C TYR A 254 -13.25 11.63 6.58
N ASN A 255 -13.57 12.90 6.79
CA ASN A 255 -14.93 13.36 7.02
C ASN A 255 -15.80 13.18 5.79
N LEU A 256 -15.31 13.53 4.59
CA LEU A 256 -16.07 13.41 3.35
C LEU A 256 -16.37 11.97 2.96
N ILE A 257 -15.38 11.07 3.00
CA ILE A 257 -15.62 9.64 2.73
C ILE A 257 -16.52 9.01 3.82
N SER A 258 -16.39 9.44 5.06
CA SER A 258 -17.26 9.02 6.15
C SER A 258 -18.69 9.52 5.96
N ALA A 259 -18.87 10.77 5.49
CA ALA A 259 -20.17 11.34 5.16
C ALA A 259 -20.85 10.57 4.03
N LEU A 260 -20.11 10.26 2.95
CA LEU A 260 -20.59 9.42 1.83
C LEU A 260 -21.09 8.07 2.35
N HIS A 261 -20.26 7.35 3.13
CA HIS A 261 -20.63 6.04 3.70
C HIS A 261 -21.85 6.12 4.64
N LYS A 262 -21.90 7.14 5.51
CA LYS A 262 -23.02 7.34 6.44
C LYS A 262 -24.31 7.67 5.69
N SER A 263 -24.24 8.46 4.61
CA SER A 263 -25.40 8.77 3.77
C SER A 263 -25.94 7.52 3.07
N MET A 264 -25.07 6.71 2.44
CA MET A 264 -25.47 5.42 1.88
C MET A 264 -26.06 4.47 2.92
N ARG A 265 -25.48 4.42 4.12
CA ARG A 265 -25.95 3.59 5.23
C ARG A 265 -27.30 4.06 5.75
N ASN A 266 -27.54 5.35 5.76
CA ASN A 266 -28.81 5.98 6.13
C ASN A 266 -29.88 5.92 5.02
N SER A 267 -29.55 5.31 3.87
CA SER A 267 -30.45 5.23 2.70
C SER A 267 -30.88 6.59 2.16
N ASP A 268 -29.94 7.55 2.18
CA ASP A 268 -30.11 8.89 1.64
C ASP A 268 -29.27 9.04 0.36
N PRO A 269 -29.86 8.76 -0.82
CA PRO A 269 -29.14 8.84 -2.10
C PRO A 269 -28.77 10.28 -2.47
N ASP A 270 -29.56 11.29 -2.11
CA ASP A 270 -29.29 12.68 -2.46
C ASP A 270 -28.07 13.21 -1.71
N ALA A 271 -27.99 12.96 -0.40
CA ALA A 271 -26.81 13.28 0.40
C ALA A 271 -25.57 12.49 -0.10
N ALA A 272 -25.72 11.22 -0.43
CA ALA A 272 -24.62 10.40 -0.93
C ALA A 272 -24.07 10.92 -2.26
N VAL A 273 -24.93 11.29 -3.21
CA VAL A 273 -24.52 11.90 -4.49
C VAL A 273 -23.85 13.26 -4.27
N TYR A 274 -24.36 14.07 -3.34
CA TYR A 274 -23.73 15.36 -3.00
C TYR A 274 -22.30 15.17 -2.48
N TRP A 275 -22.09 14.25 -1.52
CA TRP A 275 -20.76 14.00 -0.97
C TRP A 275 -19.80 13.39 -2.01
N LEU A 276 -20.31 12.50 -2.89
CA LEU A 276 -19.54 12.00 -4.03
C LEU A 276 -19.08 13.13 -4.93
N ALA A 277 -20.02 14.00 -5.36
CA ALA A 277 -19.72 15.14 -6.24
C ALA A 277 -18.69 16.08 -5.59
N ARG A 278 -18.85 16.38 -4.28
CA ARG A 278 -17.93 17.23 -3.53
C ARG A 278 -16.51 16.64 -3.49
N MET A 279 -16.37 15.31 -3.32
CA MET A 279 -15.06 14.63 -3.34
C MET A 279 -14.44 14.71 -4.75
N LEU A 280 -15.18 14.42 -5.81
CA LEU A 280 -14.69 14.47 -7.20
C LEU A 280 -14.31 15.89 -7.62
N GLU A 281 -15.12 16.89 -7.27
CA GLU A 281 -14.83 18.31 -7.55
C GLU A 281 -13.60 18.81 -6.77
N ALA A 282 -13.34 18.24 -5.59
CA ALA A 282 -12.13 18.49 -4.80
C ALA A 282 -10.87 17.79 -5.35
N GLY A 283 -11.01 16.96 -6.39
CA GLY A 283 -9.89 16.26 -7.03
C GLY A 283 -9.51 14.94 -6.35
N GLU A 284 -10.43 14.32 -5.60
CA GLU A 284 -10.20 12.99 -5.04
C GLU A 284 -10.03 11.95 -6.15
N ASP A 285 -9.15 10.97 -5.91
CA ASP A 285 -8.96 9.85 -6.83
C ASP A 285 -10.25 9.02 -6.98
N PRO A 286 -10.85 8.96 -8.18
CA PRO A 286 -12.07 8.18 -8.40
C PRO A 286 -11.88 6.69 -8.09
N LEU A 287 -10.68 6.14 -8.25
CA LEU A 287 -10.37 4.76 -7.87
C LEU A 287 -10.36 4.56 -6.34
N TYR A 288 -9.93 5.58 -5.58
CA TYR A 288 -10.05 5.54 -4.12
C TYR A 288 -11.52 5.46 -3.70
N ILE A 289 -12.38 6.34 -4.25
CA ILE A 289 -13.82 6.33 -3.98
C ILE A 289 -14.42 4.97 -4.36
N ALA A 290 -14.11 4.47 -5.56
CA ALA A 290 -14.60 3.18 -6.05
C ALA A 290 -14.20 2.00 -5.12
N ARG A 291 -12.96 1.98 -4.61
CA ARG A 291 -12.51 0.99 -3.60
C ARG A 291 -13.34 1.05 -2.33
N ARG A 292 -13.66 2.27 -1.88
CA ARG A 292 -14.48 2.48 -0.67
C ARG A 292 -15.92 2.03 -0.87
N VAL A 293 -16.51 2.29 -2.03
CA VAL A 293 -17.86 1.82 -2.42
C VAL A 293 -17.88 0.29 -2.54
N THR A 294 -16.84 -0.32 -3.11
CA THR A 294 -16.71 -1.79 -3.19
C THR A 294 -16.67 -2.43 -1.80
N ARG A 295 -15.94 -1.83 -0.87
CA ARG A 295 -15.94 -2.29 0.53
C ARG A 295 -17.33 -2.17 1.16
N PHE A 296 -18.02 -1.05 0.97
CA PHE A 296 -19.36 -0.82 1.48
C PHE A 296 -20.35 -1.89 0.99
N ALA A 297 -20.27 -2.29 -0.28
CA ALA A 297 -21.11 -3.31 -0.87
C ALA A 297 -21.05 -4.65 -0.09
N SER A 298 -19.88 -5.04 0.41
CA SER A 298 -19.72 -6.28 1.19
C SER A 298 -19.94 -6.09 2.69
N GLU A 299 -19.54 -4.92 3.24
CA GLU A 299 -19.58 -4.63 4.68
C GLU A 299 -20.98 -4.28 5.16
N ASP A 300 -21.73 -3.47 4.40
CA ASP A 300 -23.01 -2.89 4.82
C ASP A 300 -24.24 -3.48 4.08
N ILE A 301 -24.04 -4.17 2.95
CA ILE A 301 -25.12 -4.80 2.18
C ILE A 301 -24.96 -6.32 2.20
N GLY A 302 -23.79 -6.84 1.86
CA GLY A 302 -23.48 -8.27 1.93
C GLY A 302 -24.46 -9.14 1.16
N LEU A 303 -24.99 -10.18 1.80
CA LEU A 303 -25.94 -11.12 1.20
C LEU A 303 -27.40 -10.63 1.19
N ALA A 304 -27.67 -9.45 1.76
CA ALA A 304 -29.01 -8.85 1.62
C ALA A 304 -29.28 -8.49 0.14
N ASP A 305 -28.23 -8.06 -0.57
CA ASP A 305 -28.26 -7.89 -2.03
C ASP A 305 -26.86 -8.14 -2.64
N PRO A 306 -26.56 -9.39 -3.07
CA PRO A 306 -25.26 -9.73 -3.65
C PRO A 306 -24.90 -8.94 -4.91
N LYS A 307 -25.89 -8.38 -5.63
CA LYS A 307 -25.67 -7.57 -6.83
C LYS A 307 -24.93 -6.27 -6.53
N ALA A 308 -24.97 -5.80 -5.30
CA ALA A 308 -24.26 -4.61 -4.87
C ALA A 308 -22.75 -4.71 -5.15
N LEU A 309 -22.14 -5.86 -4.84
CA LEU A 309 -20.71 -6.09 -5.09
C LEU A 309 -20.39 -6.08 -6.59
N GLU A 310 -21.23 -6.72 -7.43
CA GLU A 310 -21.04 -6.74 -8.88
C GLU A 310 -21.05 -5.30 -9.46
N ILE A 311 -22.01 -4.49 -9.04
CA ILE A 311 -22.16 -3.08 -9.48
C ILE A 311 -20.95 -2.26 -9.00
N ALA A 312 -20.51 -2.43 -7.76
CA ALA A 312 -19.36 -1.70 -7.24
C ALA A 312 -18.06 -2.05 -7.98
N VAL A 313 -17.85 -3.33 -8.28
CA VAL A 313 -16.68 -3.81 -9.05
C VAL A 313 -16.75 -3.32 -10.49
N ALA A 314 -17.93 -3.33 -11.12
CA ALA A 314 -18.12 -2.78 -12.46
C ALA A 314 -17.81 -1.27 -12.49
N ALA A 315 -18.25 -0.51 -11.50
CA ALA A 315 -17.94 0.92 -11.36
C ALA A 315 -16.44 1.17 -11.17
N TYR A 316 -15.75 0.34 -10.37
CA TYR A 316 -14.30 0.39 -10.20
C TYR A 316 -13.57 0.20 -11.54
N HIS A 317 -13.93 -0.83 -12.30
CA HIS A 317 -13.34 -1.08 -13.62
C HIS A 317 -13.65 0.04 -14.62
N ALA A 318 -14.88 0.60 -14.60
CA ALA A 318 -15.23 1.72 -15.43
C ALA A 318 -14.36 2.96 -15.10
N CYS A 319 -14.14 3.26 -13.81
CA CYS A 319 -13.25 4.36 -13.40
C CYS A 319 -11.81 4.15 -13.91
N HIS A 320 -11.31 2.92 -13.84
CA HIS A 320 -9.97 2.59 -14.31
C HIS A 320 -9.85 2.68 -15.84
N PHE A 321 -10.88 2.26 -16.55
CA PHE A 321 -10.86 2.15 -18.01
C PHE A 321 -11.19 3.47 -18.71
N ILE A 322 -12.16 4.22 -18.19
CA ILE A 322 -12.67 5.46 -18.84
C ILE A 322 -11.99 6.70 -18.27
N GLY A 323 -11.81 6.76 -16.94
CA GLY A 323 -11.25 7.93 -16.24
C GLY A 323 -12.25 9.08 -16.08
N MET A 324 -11.78 10.19 -15.49
CA MET A 324 -12.57 11.43 -15.34
C MET A 324 -12.56 12.24 -16.66
N PRO A 325 -13.64 12.97 -16.94
CA PRO A 325 -14.83 13.20 -16.10
C PRO A 325 -15.93 12.13 -16.25
N GLU A 326 -15.89 11.28 -17.25
CA GLU A 326 -16.98 10.38 -17.64
C GLU A 326 -17.29 9.32 -16.58
N CYS A 327 -16.28 8.83 -15.85
CA CYS A 327 -16.47 7.80 -14.83
C CYS A 327 -17.31 8.27 -13.63
N SER A 328 -17.53 9.58 -13.46
CA SER A 328 -18.38 10.16 -12.42
C SER A 328 -19.80 9.59 -12.41
N VAL A 329 -20.37 9.35 -13.60
CA VAL A 329 -21.72 8.77 -13.76
C VAL A 329 -21.77 7.32 -13.27
N HIS A 330 -20.73 6.54 -13.52
CA HIS A 330 -20.63 5.14 -13.06
C HIS A 330 -20.53 5.05 -11.54
N LEU A 331 -19.76 5.96 -10.93
CA LEU A 331 -19.71 6.09 -9.46
C LEU A 331 -21.05 6.51 -8.88
N THR A 332 -21.73 7.47 -9.52
CA THR A 332 -23.06 7.92 -9.09
C THR A 332 -24.06 6.76 -9.14
N GLN A 333 -24.09 5.97 -10.22
CA GLN A 333 -24.93 4.78 -10.32
C GLN A 333 -24.68 3.81 -9.18
N ALA A 334 -23.42 3.50 -8.87
CA ALA A 334 -23.07 2.63 -7.77
C ALA A 334 -23.51 3.20 -6.41
N VAL A 335 -23.24 4.47 -6.14
CA VAL A 335 -23.59 5.15 -4.89
C VAL A 335 -25.10 5.19 -4.66
N VAL A 336 -25.88 5.52 -5.70
CA VAL A 336 -27.35 5.48 -5.61
C VAL A 336 -27.84 4.07 -5.33
N TYR A 337 -27.30 3.06 -6.04
CA TYR A 337 -27.65 1.67 -5.79
C TYR A 337 -27.35 1.25 -4.35
N MET A 338 -26.15 1.57 -3.85
CA MET A 338 -25.75 1.29 -2.48
C MET A 338 -26.68 1.97 -1.45
N SER A 339 -27.17 3.17 -1.77
CA SER A 339 -28.06 3.92 -0.87
C SER A 339 -29.41 3.24 -0.72
N VAL A 340 -29.98 2.70 -1.78
CA VAL A 340 -31.34 2.12 -1.76
C VAL A 340 -31.36 0.62 -1.50
N ALA A 341 -30.24 -0.09 -1.62
CA ALA A 341 -30.15 -1.51 -1.35
C ALA A 341 -30.46 -1.86 0.11
N PRO A 342 -31.05 -3.03 0.39
CA PRO A 342 -31.24 -3.50 1.76
C PRO A 342 -29.89 -3.67 2.46
N LYS A 343 -29.84 -3.34 3.77
CA LYS A 343 -28.60 -3.31 4.55
C LYS A 343 -28.44 -4.56 5.42
N SER A 344 -27.24 -5.16 5.40
CA SER A 344 -26.83 -6.21 6.33
C SER A 344 -25.32 -6.18 6.55
N ASN A 345 -24.90 -6.12 7.80
CA ASN A 345 -23.50 -6.24 8.18
C ASN A 345 -23.14 -7.63 8.73
N ALA A 346 -24.00 -8.62 8.52
CA ALA A 346 -23.84 -9.96 9.08
C ALA A 346 -22.52 -10.63 8.69
N LEU A 347 -22.05 -10.42 7.45
CA LEU A 347 -20.76 -10.94 6.98
C LEU A 347 -19.57 -10.30 7.70
N TYR A 348 -19.61 -8.98 7.85
CA TYR A 348 -18.57 -8.23 8.56
C TYR A 348 -18.48 -8.70 10.02
N MET A 349 -19.59 -8.78 10.71
CA MET A 349 -19.67 -9.25 12.10
C MET A 349 -19.20 -10.69 12.23
N ALA A 350 -19.58 -11.56 11.29
CA ALA A 350 -19.14 -12.95 11.27
C ALA A 350 -17.61 -13.08 11.20
N TYR A 351 -16.98 -12.33 10.27
CA TYR A 351 -15.55 -12.34 10.13
C TYR A 351 -14.82 -11.76 11.35
N GLU A 352 -15.29 -10.62 11.89
CA GLU A 352 -14.66 -9.99 13.07
C GLU A 352 -14.75 -10.86 14.33
N HIS A 353 -15.82 -11.64 14.50
CA HIS A 353 -15.92 -12.61 15.59
C HIS A 353 -14.97 -13.78 15.36
N ALA A 354 -14.98 -14.39 14.17
CA ALA A 354 -14.09 -15.49 13.83
C ALA A 354 -12.61 -15.09 13.94
N LYS A 355 -12.24 -13.89 13.47
CA LYS A 355 -10.89 -13.33 13.56
C LYS A 355 -10.41 -13.19 15.01
N ARG A 356 -11.27 -12.74 15.93
CA ARG A 356 -10.93 -12.64 17.36
C ARG A 356 -10.63 -13.99 17.99
N ASP A 357 -11.43 -15.01 17.66
CA ASP A 357 -11.22 -16.34 18.19
C ASP A 357 -10.00 -17.01 17.55
N ALA A 358 -9.83 -16.86 16.23
CA ALA A 358 -8.62 -17.35 15.55
C ALA A 358 -7.32 -16.73 16.10
N ALA A 359 -7.35 -15.43 16.44
CA ALA A 359 -6.18 -14.76 17.02
C ALA A 359 -5.79 -15.29 18.42
N LYS A 360 -6.79 -15.75 19.20
CA LYS A 360 -6.56 -16.36 20.52
C LYS A 360 -6.11 -17.81 20.41
N MET A 361 -6.45 -18.50 19.34
CA MET A 361 -6.31 -19.96 19.17
C MET A 361 -5.41 -20.34 17.99
N LEU A 362 -4.35 -19.57 17.70
CA LEU A 362 -3.44 -19.81 16.56
C LEU A 362 -2.81 -21.21 16.54
N ALA A 363 -2.72 -21.87 17.69
CA ALA A 363 -2.12 -23.20 17.82
C ALA A 363 -3.15 -24.35 17.74
N GLU A 364 -4.45 -24.06 17.64
CA GLU A 364 -5.48 -25.10 17.54
C GLU A 364 -5.34 -25.88 16.23
N PRO A 365 -5.25 -27.21 16.31
CA PRO A 365 -5.08 -28.02 15.12
C PRO A 365 -6.39 -28.16 14.35
N VAL A 366 -6.27 -28.28 13.02
CA VAL A 366 -7.43 -28.65 12.19
C VAL A 366 -7.93 -30.03 12.61
N PRO A 367 -9.25 -30.24 12.81
CA PRO A 367 -9.82 -31.55 13.13
C PRO A 367 -9.39 -32.66 12.18
N LEU A 368 -9.03 -33.84 12.71
CA LEU A 368 -8.47 -34.94 11.90
C LEU A 368 -9.40 -35.35 10.75
N VAL A 369 -10.70 -35.34 10.98
CA VAL A 369 -11.73 -35.73 9.99
C VAL A 369 -11.71 -34.92 8.70
N ILE A 370 -11.30 -33.65 8.77
CA ILE A 370 -11.23 -32.75 7.60
C ILE A 370 -9.81 -32.51 7.09
N ARG A 371 -8.80 -33.23 7.64
CA ARG A 371 -7.43 -33.16 7.10
C ARG A 371 -7.26 -34.03 5.86
N ASN A 372 -6.51 -33.55 4.88
CA ASN A 372 -6.14 -34.37 3.72
C ASN A 372 -5.09 -35.42 4.09
N ALA A 373 -5.22 -36.63 3.51
CA ALA A 373 -4.32 -37.77 3.74
C ALA A 373 -3.66 -38.26 2.43
N PRO A 374 -2.83 -37.45 1.74
CA PRO A 374 -2.22 -37.82 0.47
C PRO A 374 -1.14 -38.92 0.58
N THR A 375 -0.60 -39.18 1.77
CA THR A 375 0.43 -40.19 2.01
C THR A 375 -0.06 -41.31 2.91
N LYS A 376 0.55 -42.51 2.78
CA LYS A 376 0.25 -43.66 3.65
C LYS A 376 0.43 -43.34 5.14
N LEU A 377 1.48 -42.62 5.50
CA LEU A 377 1.73 -42.20 6.87
C LEU A 377 0.59 -41.33 7.42
N MET A 378 0.06 -40.40 6.62
CA MET A 378 -1.09 -39.57 7.04
C MET A 378 -2.36 -40.40 7.22
N GLN A 379 -2.57 -41.42 6.39
CA GLN A 379 -3.69 -42.38 6.56
C GLN A 379 -3.54 -43.19 7.85
N GLU A 380 -2.33 -43.68 8.16
CA GLU A 380 -2.02 -44.38 9.42
C GLU A 380 -2.23 -43.47 10.65
N LEU A 381 -2.01 -42.16 10.52
CA LEU A 381 -2.29 -41.14 11.52
C LEU A 381 -3.76 -40.73 11.60
N ASN A 382 -4.67 -41.43 10.93
CA ASN A 382 -6.12 -41.20 10.88
C ASN A 382 -6.55 -39.86 10.27
N TYR A 383 -5.72 -39.23 9.43
CA TYR A 383 -6.13 -38.04 8.69
C TYR A 383 -7.25 -38.39 7.71
N GLY A 384 -8.32 -37.59 7.70
CA GLY A 384 -9.51 -37.80 6.89
C GLY A 384 -10.37 -39.02 7.28
N LYS A 385 -10.04 -39.71 8.39
CA LYS A 385 -10.83 -40.87 8.83
C LYS A 385 -12.22 -40.40 9.26
N GLY A 386 -13.26 -41.02 8.63
CA GLY A 386 -14.65 -40.65 8.91
C GLY A 386 -15.16 -39.46 8.09
N TYR A 387 -14.34 -38.95 7.15
CA TYR A 387 -14.80 -37.90 6.24
C TYR A 387 -15.95 -38.39 5.36
N GLN A 388 -17.05 -37.62 5.37
CA GLN A 388 -18.23 -37.89 4.55
C GLN A 388 -18.31 -36.83 3.45
N TYR A 389 -18.24 -37.30 2.20
CA TYR A 389 -18.38 -36.39 1.06
C TYR A 389 -19.84 -36.05 0.82
N ALA A 390 -20.24 -34.82 1.09
CA ALA A 390 -21.64 -34.39 1.05
C ALA A 390 -22.35 -34.70 -0.29
N HIS A 391 -21.63 -34.68 -1.40
CA HIS A 391 -22.21 -35.02 -2.70
C HIS A 391 -22.68 -36.47 -2.83
N ASN A 392 -22.25 -37.38 -1.94
CA ASN A 392 -22.68 -38.79 -1.92
C ASN A 392 -23.97 -38.99 -1.11
N THR A 393 -24.44 -37.98 -0.39
CA THR A 393 -25.73 -38.01 0.33
C THR A 393 -26.86 -37.48 -0.54
N GLU A 394 -28.08 -37.89 -0.30
CA GLU A 394 -29.27 -37.46 -1.05
C GLU A 394 -29.50 -35.94 -0.86
N GLU A 395 -29.47 -35.46 0.36
CA GLU A 395 -29.72 -34.07 0.72
C GLU A 395 -28.52 -33.17 0.50
N LYS A 396 -27.34 -33.72 0.11
CA LYS A 396 -26.06 -33.02 -0.02
C LYS A 396 -25.61 -32.35 1.29
N LEU A 397 -25.95 -32.97 2.40
CA LEU A 397 -25.61 -32.53 3.74
C LEU A 397 -24.89 -33.64 4.52
N THR A 398 -24.02 -33.23 5.43
CA THR A 398 -23.36 -34.12 6.38
C THR A 398 -23.40 -33.50 7.79
N ASN A 399 -23.29 -34.33 8.80
CA ASN A 399 -23.27 -33.86 10.19
C ASN A 399 -21.86 -33.89 10.81
N MET A 400 -20.82 -33.77 9.96
CA MET A 400 -19.45 -33.73 10.46
C MET A 400 -19.17 -32.43 11.21
N GLN A 401 -18.39 -32.54 12.28
CA GLN A 401 -17.81 -31.41 12.96
C GLN A 401 -16.62 -30.85 12.19
N CYS A 402 -16.70 -29.60 11.77
CA CYS A 402 -15.64 -28.93 11.03
C CYS A 402 -14.87 -27.89 11.85
N LEU A 403 -15.40 -27.46 13.01
CA LEU A 403 -14.70 -26.58 13.93
C LEU A 403 -13.88 -27.41 14.93
N PRO A 404 -12.79 -26.85 15.49
CA PRO A 404 -12.08 -27.42 16.63
C PRO A 404 -13.04 -27.65 17.81
N ASP A 405 -12.72 -28.62 18.68
CA ASP A 405 -13.56 -28.98 19.84
C ASP A 405 -13.80 -27.78 20.77
N SER A 406 -12.80 -26.92 20.93
CA SER A 406 -12.87 -25.69 21.73
C SER A 406 -13.89 -24.66 21.21
N LEU A 407 -14.28 -24.76 19.93
CA LEU A 407 -15.22 -23.88 19.24
C LEU A 407 -16.55 -24.58 18.90
N LEU A 408 -16.77 -25.74 19.45
CA LEU A 408 -18.00 -26.49 19.19
C LEU A 408 -19.26 -25.68 19.59
N GLY A 409 -20.21 -25.59 18.67
CA GLY A 409 -21.45 -24.82 18.86
C GLY A 409 -21.34 -23.33 18.63
N THR A 410 -20.13 -22.83 18.27
CA THR A 410 -19.97 -21.41 17.92
C THR A 410 -20.66 -21.09 16.59
N GLU A 411 -21.43 -20.02 16.56
CA GLU A 411 -22.12 -19.50 15.38
C GLU A 411 -21.57 -18.12 15.04
N TYR A 412 -20.77 -18.03 13.99
CA TYR A 412 -20.22 -16.76 13.50
C TYR A 412 -21.21 -16.02 12.61
N TYR A 413 -21.76 -16.70 11.60
CA TYR A 413 -22.67 -16.10 10.64
C TYR A 413 -24.11 -16.16 11.14
N LYS A 414 -24.69 -14.98 11.38
CA LYS A 414 -26.07 -14.79 11.84
C LYS A 414 -26.80 -13.93 10.81
N PRO A 415 -27.43 -14.56 9.80
CA PRO A 415 -28.12 -13.83 8.73
C PRO A 415 -29.28 -12.99 9.25
N THR A 416 -29.48 -11.85 8.63
CA THR A 416 -30.60 -10.95 8.87
C THR A 416 -31.85 -11.41 8.09
N THR A 417 -32.95 -10.66 8.24
CA THR A 417 -34.17 -10.85 7.45
C THR A 417 -34.29 -9.84 6.29
N GLN A 418 -33.20 -9.14 5.98
CA GLN A 418 -33.19 -8.11 4.95
C GLN A 418 -32.94 -8.69 3.55
N GLY A 419 -33.68 -8.23 2.56
CA GLY A 419 -33.48 -8.59 1.16
C GLY A 419 -33.42 -10.09 0.90
N LEU A 420 -32.44 -10.52 0.11
CA LEU A 420 -32.20 -11.94 -0.22
C LEU A 420 -31.64 -12.74 0.97
N GLU A 421 -31.08 -12.08 1.97
CA GLU A 421 -30.53 -12.77 3.16
C GLU A 421 -31.60 -13.48 3.97
N ALA A 422 -32.86 -13.04 3.89
CA ALA A 422 -33.98 -13.77 4.46
C ALA A 422 -34.10 -15.21 3.94
N ARG A 423 -33.82 -15.44 2.63
CA ARG A 423 -33.80 -16.77 2.03
C ARG A 423 -32.60 -17.60 2.51
N VAL A 424 -31.46 -16.94 2.65
CA VAL A 424 -30.25 -17.58 3.20
C VAL A 424 -30.51 -18.03 4.64
N LYS A 425 -31.18 -17.19 5.45
CA LYS A 425 -31.56 -17.51 6.81
C LYS A 425 -32.49 -18.73 6.86
N ALA A 426 -33.55 -18.74 6.07
CA ALA A 426 -34.48 -19.86 6.00
C ALA A 426 -33.76 -21.17 5.66
N ARG A 427 -32.88 -21.13 4.65
CA ARG A 427 -32.10 -22.31 4.27
C ARG A 427 -31.11 -22.75 5.35
N LEU A 428 -30.47 -21.83 6.05
CA LEU A 428 -29.60 -22.16 7.18
C LEU A 428 -30.36 -22.80 8.34
N ASP A 429 -31.56 -22.32 8.64
CA ASP A 429 -32.42 -22.88 9.69
C ASP A 429 -32.87 -24.31 9.33
N GLU A 430 -33.18 -24.60 8.06
CA GLU A 430 -33.44 -25.97 7.56
C GLU A 430 -32.20 -26.88 7.74
N ILE A 431 -31.02 -26.42 7.35
CA ILE A 431 -29.75 -27.16 7.50
C ILE A 431 -29.50 -27.47 8.99
N LYS A 432 -29.69 -26.50 9.86
CA LYS A 432 -29.50 -26.66 11.30
C LYS A 432 -30.52 -27.68 11.90
N ARG A 433 -31.75 -27.65 11.40
CA ARG A 433 -32.77 -28.63 11.79
C ARG A 433 -32.36 -30.03 11.35
N TRP A 434 -32.00 -30.19 10.08
CA TRP A 434 -31.56 -31.48 9.53
C TRP A 434 -30.36 -32.04 10.32
N LYS A 435 -29.34 -31.19 10.62
CA LYS A 435 -28.19 -31.62 11.42
C LYS A 435 -28.56 -32.07 12.84
N ARG A 436 -29.53 -31.44 13.46
CA ARG A 436 -30.01 -31.87 14.79
C ARG A 436 -30.74 -33.22 14.74
N GLU A 437 -31.54 -33.46 13.70
CA GLU A 437 -32.32 -34.71 13.52
C GLU A 437 -31.41 -35.88 13.15
N HIS A 438 -30.29 -35.64 12.46
CA HIS A 438 -29.33 -36.67 12.00
C HIS A 438 -28.04 -36.68 12.84
N GLY A 439 -27.96 -35.92 13.92
CA GLY A 439 -26.86 -35.92 14.86
C GLY A 439 -26.90 -37.18 15.73
N SER A 440 -25.81 -37.95 15.72
CA SER A 440 -25.63 -39.00 16.75
C SER A 440 -25.57 -38.30 18.12
N ARG A 441 -26.38 -38.76 19.05
CA ARG A 441 -26.33 -38.38 20.47
C ARG A 441 -24.99 -38.72 21.09
#